data_28d1effb1f27485de93bc619a33e7097
#
_entry.id   28d1effb1f27485de93bc619a33e7097
#
_cell.length_a   1.000
_cell.length_b   1.000
_cell.length_c   1.000
_cell.angle_alpha   90.00
_cell.angle_beta   90.00
_cell.angle_gamma   90.00
#
_symmetry.space_group_name_H-M   'P 1'
#
loop_
_entity.id
_entity.type
_entity.pdbx_description
1 polymer ?
#
loop_
_entity_poly.entity_id
_entity_poly.type
_entity_poly.pdbx_seq_one_letter_code
_entity_poly.pdbx_strand_id
1 'polypeptide(L)'
;IIGLGNAGTPILNNLNKSNKYKLVAFDIDTKKLNDIPKNIIKATSIKTLAEQCNVVLTCLPKPEHVLEAVDGKDGLLQNASTGMVWIDTSTTNFKQTQKLATKASTYGVSMLEATLTGGVHALQNNNMVCLAGGDEETFKLWKKVLQDAIGEVVVLCGKVGAGAIAKVVSNMLAFTNMVAASECMMIAKKAGLDLENFFDAIRVSAGNSFAWETVVPHI
;
A
#
# COMPACT_ATOMS: atom_id res chain seq x y z
N ILE A 1 0.30 -11.31 -8.14
CA ILE A 1 0.52 -9.86 -8.04
C ILE A 1 0.58 -9.27 -9.44
N ILE A 2 -0.09 -8.14 -9.64
CA ILE A 2 -0.04 -7.33 -10.85
C ILE A 2 0.71 -6.03 -10.54
N GLY A 3 1.84 -5.80 -11.21
CA GLY A 3 2.70 -4.63 -11.00
C GLY A 3 3.87 -4.91 -10.08
N LEU A 4 5.09 -4.88 -10.64
CA LEU A 4 6.37 -5.13 -9.97
C LEU A 4 7.23 -3.87 -9.95
N GLY A 5 6.63 -2.78 -9.49
CA GLY A 5 7.31 -1.50 -9.25
C GLY A 5 8.00 -1.46 -7.88
N ASN A 6 8.32 -0.21 -7.45
CA ASN A 6 9.03 0.04 -6.18
C ASN A 6 8.32 -0.52 -4.93
N ALA A 7 7.00 -0.70 -4.96
CA ALA A 7 6.25 -1.30 -3.87
C ALA A 7 5.83 -2.76 -4.18
N GLY A 8 5.44 -3.08 -5.41
CA GLY A 8 4.99 -4.42 -5.77
C GLY A 8 6.07 -5.50 -5.65
N THR A 9 7.31 -5.19 -6.02
CA THR A 9 8.44 -6.10 -5.86
C THR A 9 8.74 -6.45 -4.39
N PRO A 10 8.85 -5.48 -3.46
CA PRO A 10 8.95 -5.79 -2.03
C PRO A 10 7.78 -6.60 -1.49
N ILE A 11 6.53 -6.29 -1.87
CA ILE A 11 5.33 -7.06 -1.49
C ILE A 11 5.48 -8.52 -1.94
N LEU A 12 5.84 -8.76 -3.20
CA LEU A 12 6.05 -10.10 -3.74
C LEU A 12 7.13 -10.85 -2.95
N ASN A 13 8.25 -10.18 -2.66
CA ASN A 13 9.36 -10.77 -1.91
C ASN A 13 8.97 -11.10 -0.46
N ASN A 14 8.19 -10.25 0.21
CA ASN A 14 7.71 -10.50 1.56
C ASN A 14 6.77 -11.72 1.60
N LEU A 15 5.83 -11.81 0.66
CA LEU A 15 4.97 -12.99 0.52
C LEU A 15 5.77 -14.26 0.23
N ASN A 16 6.79 -14.16 -0.63
CA ASN A 16 7.66 -15.30 -0.94
C ASN A 16 8.47 -15.77 0.28
N LYS A 17 9.00 -14.85 1.08
CA LYS A 17 9.72 -15.16 2.32
C LYS A 17 8.85 -15.90 3.34
N SER A 18 7.54 -15.64 3.35
CA SER A 18 6.62 -16.31 4.26
C SER A 18 6.46 -17.81 3.98
N ASN A 19 6.75 -18.26 2.75
CA ASN A 19 6.61 -19.65 2.27
C ASN A 19 5.20 -20.26 2.44
N LYS A 20 4.15 -19.42 2.51
CA LYS A 20 2.77 -19.87 2.77
C LYS A 20 1.91 -19.90 1.52
N TYR A 21 2.35 -19.23 0.44
CA TYR A 21 1.52 -18.95 -0.72
C TYR A 21 2.17 -19.47 -2.00
N LYS A 22 1.34 -19.98 -2.92
CA LYS A 22 1.73 -20.16 -4.31
C LYS A 22 1.62 -18.81 -4.99
N LEU A 23 2.71 -18.27 -5.51
CA LEU A 23 2.79 -16.93 -6.04
C LEU A 23 2.83 -16.92 -7.56
N VAL A 24 2.02 -16.04 -8.15
CA VAL A 24 2.00 -15.73 -9.58
C VAL A 24 2.22 -14.23 -9.73
N ALA A 25 3.09 -13.82 -10.63
CA ALA A 25 3.43 -12.43 -10.86
C ALA A 25 3.25 -12.03 -12.32
N PHE A 26 2.76 -10.83 -12.54
CA PHE A 26 2.63 -10.20 -13.84
C PHE A 26 3.04 -8.72 -13.79
N ASP A 27 3.79 -8.28 -14.78
CA ASP A 27 4.03 -6.86 -15.07
C ASP A 27 4.01 -6.68 -16.58
N ILE A 28 3.51 -5.55 -17.06
CA ILE A 28 3.50 -5.20 -18.49
C ILE A 28 4.94 -5.05 -19.04
N ASP A 29 5.88 -4.60 -18.19
CA ASP A 29 7.30 -4.66 -18.47
C ASP A 29 7.86 -6.03 -18.10
N THR A 30 7.96 -6.90 -19.10
CA THR A 30 8.43 -8.28 -18.92
C THR A 30 9.86 -8.37 -18.37
N LYS A 31 10.68 -7.32 -18.47
CA LYS A 31 12.03 -7.29 -17.91
C LYS A 31 12.01 -7.43 -16.40
N LYS A 32 10.99 -6.86 -15.71
CA LYS A 32 10.84 -6.97 -14.25
C LYS A 32 10.57 -8.41 -13.78
N LEU A 33 10.07 -9.27 -14.65
CA LEU A 33 9.88 -10.68 -14.35
C LEU A 33 11.20 -11.46 -14.37
N ASN A 34 12.29 -10.90 -14.88
CA ASN A 34 13.59 -11.61 -14.93
C ASN A 34 14.24 -11.71 -13.55
N ASP A 35 14.00 -10.71 -12.70
CA ASP A 35 14.67 -10.56 -11.40
C ASP A 35 13.88 -11.16 -10.22
N ILE A 36 12.69 -11.75 -10.48
CA ILE A 36 11.92 -12.39 -9.40
C ILE A 36 12.42 -13.80 -9.09
N PRO A 37 12.21 -14.30 -7.85
CA PRO A 37 12.59 -15.64 -7.44
C PRO A 37 12.06 -16.73 -8.38
N LYS A 38 12.87 -17.76 -8.64
CA LYS A 38 12.56 -18.84 -9.63
C LYS A 38 11.33 -19.68 -9.26
N ASN A 39 10.96 -19.73 -8.00
CA ASN A 39 9.79 -20.46 -7.51
C ASN A 39 8.47 -19.71 -7.74
N ILE A 40 8.52 -18.47 -8.22
CA ILE A 40 7.34 -17.67 -8.53
C ILE A 40 6.94 -17.89 -10.00
N ILE A 41 5.67 -18.15 -10.24
CA ILE A 41 5.14 -18.34 -11.59
C ILE A 41 5.06 -16.98 -12.29
N LYS A 42 5.60 -16.92 -13.50
CA LYS A 42 5.55 -15.74 -14.38
C LYS A 42 4.35 -15.86 -15.29
N ALA A 43 3.33 -15.03 -15.08
CA ALA A 43 2.19 -14.98 -15.98
C ALA A 43 2.50 -14.15 -17.22
N THR A 44 1.97 -14.56 -18.37
CA THR A 44 2.12 -13.86 -19.64
C THR A 44 1.02 -12.82 -19.89
N SER A 45 -0.06 -12.86 -19.10
CA SER A 45 -1.19 -11.93 -19.17
C SER A 45 -1.93 -11.89 -17.84
N ILE A 46 -2.78 -10.87 -17.65
CA ILE A 46 -3.69 -10.79 -16.49
C ILE A 46 -4.66 -11.98 -16.50
N LYS A 47 -5.11 -12.44 -17.66
CA LYS A 47 -5.94 -13.64 -17.82
C LYS A 47 -5.26 -14.87 -17.23
N THR A 48 -4.03 -15.18 -17.69
CA THR A 48 -3.27 -16.35 -17.19
C THR A 48 -2.93 -16.28 -15.72
N LEU A 49 -2.83 -15.07 -15.15
CA LEU A 49 -2.69 -14.87 -13.72
C LEU A 49 -4.02 -15.14 -12.99
N ALA A 50 -5.14 -14.58 -13.47
CA ALA A 50 -6.45 -14.71 -12.84
C ALA A 50 -6.90 -16.17 -12.77
N GLU A 51 -6.67 -16.97 -13.83
CA GLU A 51 -7.00 -18.39 -13.90
C GLU A 51 -6.28 -19.27 -12.86
N GLN A 52 -5.20 -18.76 -12.26
CA GLN A 52 -4.36 -19.48 -11.30
C GLN A 52 -4.46 -18.94 -9.87
N CYS A 53 -5.25 -17.89 -9.63
CA CYS A 53 -5.25 -17.18 -8.35
C CYS A 53 -6.66 -17.05 -7.76
N ASN A 54 -6.76 -17.24 -6.44
CA ASN A 54 -7.97 -16.92 -5.68
C ASN A 54 -7.93 -15.49 -5.13
N VAL A 55 -6.71 -14.92 -5.00
CA VAL A 55 -6.46 -13.56 -4.54
C VAL A 55 -5.51 -12.88 -5.50
N VAL A 56 -5.85 -11.68 -5.91
CA VAL A 56 -5.01 -10.86 -6.78
C VAL A 56 -4.71 -9.53 -6.11
N LEU A 57 -3.42 -9.22 -5.94
CA LEU A 57 -2.97 -7.91 -5.47
C LEU A 57 -2.57 -7.06 -6.68
N THR A 58 -3.08 -5.82 -6.73
CA THR A 58 -2.61 -4.79 -7.67
C THR A 58 -1.72 -3.79 -6.95
N CYS A 59 -0.59 -3.42 -7.57
CA CYS A 59 0.34 -2.40 -7.07
C CYS A 59 0.83 -1.56 -8.24
N LEU A 60 0.03 -0.58 -8.65
CA LEU A 60 0.20 0.15 -9.89
C LEU A 60 0.41 1.65 -9.64
N PRO A 61 1.18 2.35 -10.50
CA PRO A 61 1.64 3.70 -10.20
C PRO A 61 0.58 4.79 -10.38
N LYS A 62 -0.51 4.51 -11.13
CA LYS A 62 -1.53 5.52 -11.45
C LYS A 62 -2.93 4.91 -11.46
N PRO A 63 -3.97 5.73 -11.14
CA PRO A 63 -5.36 5.30 -11.20
C PRO A 63 -5.79 4.71 -12.55
N GLU A 64 -5.29 5.28 -13.66
CA GLU A 64 -5.60 4.81 -15.02
C GLU A 64 -5.08 3.40 -15.26
N HIS A 65 -3.90 3.07 -14.73
CA HIS A 65 -3.33 1.72 -14.83
C HIS A 65 -4.13 0.71 -14.01
N VAL A 66 -4.66 1.11 -12.84
CA VAL A 66 -5.57 0.25 -12.06
C VAL A 66 -6.85 0.00 -12.83
N LEU A 67 -7.44 1.05 -13.42
CA LEU A 67 -8.65 0.93 -14.23
C LEU A 67 -8.42 -0.05 -15.39
N GLU A 68 -7.35 0.12 -16.15
CA GLU A 68 -7.04 -0.75 -17.30
C GLU A 68 -6.75 -2.19 -16.86
N ALA A 69 -5.95 -2.39 -15.82
CA ALA A 69 -5.60 -3.74 -15.35
C ALA A 69 -6.79 -4.48 -14.74
N VAL A 70 -7.74 -3.76 -14.12
CA VAL A 70 -8.88 -4.38 -13.45
C VAL A 70 -10.10 -4.47 -14.35
N ASP A 71 -10.45 -3.39 -15.05
CA ASP A 71 -11.69 -3.23 -15.81
C ASP A 71 -11.50 -3.08 -17.32
N GLY A 72 -10.25 -3.13 -17.81
CA GLY A 72 -9.96 -3.11 -19.25
C GLY A 72 -10.49 -4.35 -19.97
N LYS A 73 -10.43 -4.36 -21.30
CA LYS A 73 -10.95 -5.44 -22.16
C LYS A 73 -10.40 -6.82 -21.78
N ASP A 74 -9.11 -6.91 -21.43
CA ASP A 74 -8.45 -8.14 -20.98
C ASP A 74 -8.06 -8.05 -19.50
N GLY A 75 -8.80 -7.24 -18.73
CA GLY A 75 -8.54 -6.95 -17.33
C GLY A 75 -8.96 -8.09 -16.38
N LEU A 76 -8.67 -7.87 -15.11
CA LEU A 76 -8.90 -8.85 -14.05
C LEU A 76 -10.37 -9.30 -13.98
N LEU A 77 -11.32 -8.36 -13.99
CA LEU A 77 -12.75 -8.68 -13.81
C LEU A 77 -13.30 -9.55 -14.92
N GLN A 78 -12.82 -9.40 -16.16
CA GLN A 78 -13.28 -10.22 -17.29
C GLN A 78 -12.80 -11.67 -17.18
N ASN A 79 -11.79 -11.95 -16.36
CA ASN A 79 -11.14 -13.25 -16.23
C ASN A 79 -11.21 -13.81 -14.80
N ALA A 80 -11.87 -13.10 -13.89
CA ALA A 80 -11.96 -13.48 -12.48
C ALA A 80 -12.94 -14.64 -12.28
N SER A 81 -12.59 -15.56 -11.38
CA SER A 81 -13.51 -16.57 -10.88
C SER A 81 -14.41 -15.98 -9.78
N THR A 82 -15.67 -16.42 -9.72
CA THR A 82 -16.57 -16.07 -8.61
C THR A 82 -15.94 -16.44 -7.26
N GLY A 83 -15.96 -15.52 -6.31
CA GLY A 83 -15.33 -15.68 -5.00
C GLY A 83 -13.87 -15.24 -4.93
N MET A 84 -13.29 -14.78 -6.06
CA MET A 84 -11.96 -14.15 -6.05
C MET A 84 -11.95 -12.91 -5.15
N VAL A 85 -10.82 -12.64 -4.51
CA VAL A 85 -10.58 -11.40 -3.79
C VAL A 85 -9.56 -10.56 -4.55
N TRP A 86 -9.92 -9.31 -4.82
CA TRP A 86 -9.01 -8.31 -5.35
C TRP A 86 -8.57 -7.38 -4.23
N ILE A 87 -7.26 -7.26 -4.01
CA ILE A 87 -6.65 -6.36 -3.03
C ILE A 87 -5.88 -5.28 -3.80
N ASP A 88 -6.30 -4.02 -3.66
CA ASP A 88 -5.60 -2.91 -4.31
C ASP A 88 -4.69 -2.17 -3.32
N THR A 89 -3.38 -2.22 -3.57
CA THR A 89 -2.38 -1.48 -2.80
C THR A 89 -1.95 -0.18 -3.48
N SER A 90 -2.55 0.14 -4.62
CA SER A 90 -2.25 1.34 -5.40
C SER A 90 -2.82 2.59 -4.71
N THR A 91 -2.22 3.75 -4.99
CA THR A 91 -2.81 5.03 -4.57
C THR A 91 -3.79 5.50 -5.63
N THR A 92 -5.07 5.38 -5.35
CA THR A 92 -6.15 5.67 -6.28
C THR A 92 -7.09 6.77 -5.77
N ASN A 93 -7.97 7.25 -6.64
CA ASN A 93 -9.00 8.21 -6.28
C ASN A 93 -10.18 7.50 -5.59
N PHE A 94 -10.63 8.02 -4.46
CA PHE A 94 -11.75 7.51 -3.67
C PHE A 94 -12.99 7.13 -4.51
N LYS A 95 -13.44 8.03 -5.40
CA LYS A 95 -14.63 7.78 -6.25
C LYS A 95 -14.40 6.66 -7.25
N GLN A 96 -13.20 6.57 -7.81
CA GLN A 96 -12.83 5.50 -8.75
C GLN A 96 -12.76 4.16 -8.03
N THR A 97 -12.14 4.11 -6.85
CA THR A 97 -12.07 2.91 -6.01
C THR A 97 -13.46 2.36 -5.72
N GLN A 98 -14.41 3.23 -5.30
CA GLN A 98 -15.78 2.81 -5.05
C GLN A 98 -16.50 2.28 -6.30
N LYS A 99 -16.31 2.94 -7.45
CA LYS A 99 -16.90 2.46 -8.72
C LYS A 99 -16.36 1.09 -9.11
N LEU A 100 -15.06 0.89 -9.00
CA LEU A 100 -14.42 -0.39 -9.30
C LEU A 100 -14.86 -1.49 -8.34
N ALA A 101 -15.00 -1.18 -7.04
CA ALA A 101 -15.52 -2.13 -6.06
C ALA A 101 -16.96 -2.56 -6.37
N THR A 102 -17.83 -1.60 -6.71
CA THR A 102 -19.21 -1.90 -7.13
C THR A 102 -19.21 -2.78 -8.38
N LYS A 103 -18.36 -2.48 -9.36
CA LYS A 103 -18.24 -3.29 -10.56
C LYS A 103 -17.70 -4.68 -10.26
N ALA A 104 -16.66 -4.80 -9.44
CA ALA A 104 -16.09 -6.08 -9.03
C ALA A 104 -17.16 -7.00 -8.40
N SER A 105 -18.04 -6.44 -7.56
CA SER A 105 -19.11 -7.22 -6.95
C SER A 105 -20.10 -7.83 -7.97
N THR A 106 -20.31 -7.21 -9.14
CA THR A 106 -21.15 -7.78 -10.22
C THR A 106 -20.51 -9.00 -10.90
N TYR A 107 -19.18 -9.18 -10.73
CA TYR A 107 -18.44 -10.35 -11.17
C TYR A 107 -18.24 -11.38 -10.05
N GLY A 108 -18.85 -11.17 -8.87
CA GLY A 108 -18.64 -12.03 -7.70
C GLY A 108 -17.23 -11.89 -7.09
N VAL A 109 -16.56 -10.76 -7.33
CA VAL A 109 -15.23 -10.44 -6.78
C VAL A 109 -15.38 -9.50 -5.59
N SER A 110 -14.83 -9.89 -4.44
CA SER A 110 -14.73 -9.02 -3.27
C SER A 110 -13.50 -8.12 -3.38
N MET A 111 -13.62 -6.84 -3.00
CA MET A 111 -12.51 -5.91 -3.02
C MET A 111 -12.09 -5.52 -1.61
N LEU A 112 -10.76 -5.52 -1.38
CA LEU A 112 -10.11 -4.82 -0.27
C LEU A 112 -9.18 -3.75 -0.83
N GLU A 113 -9.31 -2.56 -0.29
CA GLU A 113 -8.35 -1.50 -0.45
C GLU A 113 -7.27 -1.65 0.64
N ALA A 114 -6.00 -1.52 0.28
CA ALA A 114 -4.87 -1.73 1.19
C ALA A 114 -3.79 -0.68 0.94
N THR A 115 -4.11 0.58 1.26
CA THR A 115 -3.20 1.70 1.03
C THR A 115 -2.02 1.68 2.00
N LEU A 116 -0.83 2.04 1.49
CA LEU A 116 0.44 1.91 2.20
C LEU A 116 0.89 3.25 2.80
N THR A 117 1.41 3.21 4.03
CA THR A 117 2.03 4.37 4.68
C THR A 117 3.26 3.96 5.49
N GLY A 118 4.35 4.77 5.47
CA GLY A 118 5.61 4.48 6.18
C GLY A 118 6.88 4.53 5.32
N GLY A 119 6.75 4.71 3.99
CA GLY A 119 7.89 4.81 3.07
C GLY A 119 8.41 3.46 2.55
N VAL A 120 9.13 3.49 1.42
CA VAL A 120 9.57 2.27 0.71
C VAL A 120 10.53 1.41 1.53
N HIS A 121 11.42 2.03 2.32
CA HIS A 121 12.35 1.29 3.19
C HIS A 121 11.62 0.44 4.24
N ALA A 122 10.53 0.97 4.81
CA ALA A 122 9.71 0.21 5.75
C ALA A 122 9.08 -1.03 5.09
N LEU A 123 8.67 -0.91 3.83
CA LEU A 123 8.09 -2.03 3.07
C LEU A 123 9.12 -3.13 2.79
N GLN A 124 10.36 -2.79 2.47
CA GLN A 124 11.44 -3.76 2.26
C GLN A 124 11.70 -4.62 3.50
N ASN A 125 11.50 -4.04 4.67
CA ASN A 125 11.67 -4.69 5.98
C ASN A 125 10.35 -5.30 6.52
N ASN A 126 9.29 -5.37 5.71
CA ASN A 126 7.94 -5.80 6.13
C ASN A 126 7.42 -5.05 7.38
N ASN A 127 7.68 -3.75 7.44
CA ASN A 127 7.32 -2.89 8.58
C ASN A 127 6.53 -1.65 8.15
N MET A 128 5.80 -1.75 7.07
CA MET A 128 4.93 -0.69 6.60
C MET A 128 3.55 -0.81 7.24
N VAL A 129 2.85 0.30 7.40
CA VAL A 129 1.47 0.32 7.89
C VAL A 129 0.51 0.22 6.71
N CYS A 130 -0.48 -0.63 6.82
CA CYS A 130 -1.58 -0.77 5.86
C CYS A 130 -2.87 -0.13 6.42
N LEU A 131 -3.42 0.83 5.67
CA LEU A 131 -4.73 1.41 5.94
C LEU A 131 -5.72 0.78 4.98
N ALA A 132 -6.52 -0.15 5.50
CA ALA A 132 -7.44 -0.95 4.69
C ALA A 132 -8.85 -0.36 4.66
N GLY A 133 -9.55 -0.59 3.55
CA GLY A 133 -10.97 -0.33 3.38
C GLY A 133 -11.65 -1.51 2.72
N GLY A 134 -12.83 -1.90 3.21
CA GLY A 134 -13.56 -3.01 2.66
C GLY A 134 -14.61 -3.59 3.61
N ASP A 135 -15.14 -4.75 3.24
CA ASP A 135 -16.00 -5.53 4.09
C ASP A 135 -15.23 -6.16 5.26
N GLU A 136 -15.82 -6.15 6.45
CA GLU A 136 -15.15 -6.61 7.67
C GLU A 136 -14.83 -8.11 7.66
N GLU A 137 -15.72 -8.95 7.14
CA GLU A 137 -15.51 -10.39 7.05
C GLU A 137 -14.42 -10.72 6.04
N THR A 138 -14.44 -10.07 4.88
CA THR A 138 -13.38 -10.17 3.86
C THR A 138 -12.05 -9.71 4.45
N PHE A 139 -12.03 -8.60 5.19
CA PHE A 139 -10.82 -8.11 5.85
C PHE A 139 -10.27 -9.11 6.87
N LYS A 140 -11.12 -9.69 7.74
CA LYS A 140 -10.68 -10.68 8.74
C LYS A 140 -10.03 -11.90 8.08
N LEU A 141 -10.62 -12.40 6.99
CA LEU A 141 -10.08 -13.54 6.23
C LEU A 141 -8.70 -13.27 5.64
N TRP A 142 -8.48 -12.06 5.12
CA TRP A 142 -7.27 -11.74 4.36
C TRP A 142 -6.26 -10.86 5.10
N LYS A 143 -6.56 -10.48 6.36
CA LYS A 143 -5.66 -9.67 7.20
C LYS A 143 -4.26 -10.28 7.28
N LYS A 144 -4.15 -11.61 7.41
CA LYS A 144 -2.85 -12.27 7.51
C LYS A 144 -2.03 -12.16 6.23
N VAL A 145 -2.67 -12.22 5.06
CA VAL A 145 -1.99 -11.96 3.78
C VAL A 145 -1.46 -10.54 3.71
N LEU A 146 -2.24 -9.55 4.17
CA LEU A 146 -1.79 -8.16 4.24
C LEU A 146 -0.60 -7.98 5.19
N GLN A 147 -0.64 -8.66 6.35
CA GLN A 147 0.49 -8.64 7.30
C GLN A 147 1.75 -9.26 6.71
N ASP A 148 1.64 -10.42 6.08
CA ASP A 148 2.78 -11.10 5.46
C ASP A 148 3.33 -10.32 4.24
N ALA A 149 2.48 -9.53 3.56
CA ALA A 149 2.84 -8.74 2.38
C ALA A 149 3.46 -7.37 2.71
N ILE A 150 2.93 -6.68 3.74
CA ILE A 150 3.10 -5.24 3.96
C ILE A 150 3.78 -4.95 5.30
N GLY A 151 3.28 -5.55 6.39
CA GLY A 151 3.75 -5.32 7.75
C GLY A 151 2.71 -5.68 8.80
N GLU A 152 3.15 -5.79 10.05
CA GLU A 152 2.31 -6.23 11.18
C GLU A 152 1.09 -5.31 11.41
N VAL A 153 1.23 -3.99 11.16
CA VAL A 153 0.17 -3.02 11.45
C VAL A 153 -0.75 -2.89 10.25
N VAL A 154 -1.91 -3.54 10.35
CA VAL A 154 -2.98 -3.49 9.35
C VAL A 154 -4.27 -3.04 10.03
N VAL A 155 -4.77 -1.87 9.65
CA VAL A 155 -5.92 -1.21 10.26
C VAL A 155 -7.07 -1.13 9.27
N LEU A 156 -8.24 -1.67 9.64
CA LEU A 156 -9.47 -1.46 8.86
C LEU A 156 -10.05 -0.08 9.20
N CYS A 157 -10.02 0.82 8.23
CA CYS A 157 -10.50 2.21 8.37
C CYS A 157 -12.02 2.34 8.14
N GLY A 158 -12.65 1.33 7.52
CA GLY A 158 -14.07 1.31 7.20
C GLY A 158 -14.34 0.63 5.86
N LYS A 159 -15.45 0.99 5.20
CA LYS A 159 -15.83 0.46 3.88
C LYS A 159 -14.82 0.89 2.81
N VAL A 160 -14.93 0.29 1.61
CA VAL A 160 -14.10 0.65 0.45
C VAL A 160 -14.10 2.17 0.22
N GLY A 161 -12.91 2.74 0.08
CA GLY A 161 -12.64 4.18 0.00
C GLY A 161 -12.14 4.79 1.32
N ALA A 162 -12.40 4.14 2.47
CA ALA A 162 -11.94 4.65 3.77
C ALA A 162 -10.42 4.64 3.91
N GLY A 163 -9.73 3.65 3.33
CA GLY A 163 -8.28 3.57 3.29
C GLY A 163 -7.65 4.72 2.51
N ALA A 164 -8.20 5.05 1.33
CA ALA A 164 -7.73 6.19 0.52
C ALA A 164 -7.88 7.52 1.26
N ILE A 165 -9.04 7.73 1.91
CA ILE A 165 -9.26 8.93 2.73
C ILE A 165 -8.27 8.99 3.89
N ALA A 166 -8.14 7.90 4.65
CA ALA A 166 -7.21 7.80 5.77
C ALA A 166 -5.77 8.10 5.32
N LYS A 167 -5.35 7.57 4.16
CA LYS A 167 -4.03 7.84 3.58
C LYS A 167 -3.82 9.31 3.25
N VAL A 168 -4.79 9.95 2.60
CA VAL A 168 -4.68 11.38 2.24
C VAL A 168 -4.60 12.25 3.49
N VAL A 169 -5.47 11.99 4.47
CA VAL A 169 -5.48 12.74 5.75
C VAL A 169 -4.19 12.52 6.53
N SER A 170 -3.70 11.27 6.60
CA SER A 170 -2.41 10.95 7.24
C SER A 170 -1.25 11.69 6.57
N ASN A 171 -1.20 11.72 5.24
CA ASN A 171 -0.16 12.47 4.52
C ASN A 171 -0.27 13.98 4.78
N MET A 172 -1.49 14.54 4.78
CA MET A 172 -1.70 15.95 5.09
C MET A 172 -1.15 16.31 6.47
N LEU A 173 -1.44 15.51 7.50
CA LEU A 173 -0.90 15.70 8.84
C LEU A 173 0.62 15.58 8.87
N ALA A 174 1.18 14.52 8.23
CA ALA A 174 2.62 14.30 8.21
C ALA A 174 3.37 15.48 7.58
N PHE A 175 2.92 15.98 6.43
CA PHE A 175 3.56 17.12 5.76
C PHE A 175 3.37 18.43 6.53
N THR A 176 2.18 18.67 7.11
CA THR A 176 1.95 19.84 7.96
C THR A 176 2.89 19.83 9.16
N ASN A 177 3.01 18.70 9.84
CA ASN A 177 3.91 18.55 10.98
C ASN A 177 5.38 18.73 10.57
N MET A 178 5.78 18.25 9.40
CA MET A 178 7.14 18.42 8.88
C MET A 178 7.47 19.89 8.62
N VAL A 179 6.56 20.64 7.99
CA VAL A 179 6.73 22.10 7.76
C VAL A 179 6.80 22.83 9.08
N ALA A 180 5.85 22.57 10.00
CA ALA A 180 5.84 23.21 11.32
C ALA A 180 7.11 22.91 12.13
N ALA A 181 7.59 21.65 12.12
CA ALA A 181 8.83 21.27 12.78
C ALA A 181 10.04 22.02 12.23
N SER A 182 10.14 22.15 10.89
CA SER A 182 11.22 22.90 10.24
C SER A 182 11.20 24.38 10.62
N GLU A 183 10.03 25.01 10.65
CA GLU A 183 9.88 26.40 11.08
C GLU A 183 10.25 26.59 12.56
N CYS A 184 9.84 25.66 13.43
CA CYS A 184 10.21 25.70 14.86
C CYS A 184 11.73 25.60 15.05
N MET A 185 12.42 24.73 14.32
CA MET A 185 13.88 24.64 14.34
C MET A 185 14.54 25.94 13.88
N MET A 186 14.00 26.59 12.84
CA MET A 186 14.49 27.89 12.38
C MET A 186 14.31 29.00 13.43
N ILE A 187 13.19 29.02 14.15
CA ILE A 187 12.93 29.95 15.25
C ILE A 187 13.95 29.72 16.37
N ALA A 188 14.15 28.47 16.80
CA ALA A 188 15.11 28.10 17.84
C ALA A 188 16.53 28.56 17.46
N LYS A 189 16.95 28.29 16.24
CA LYS A 189 18.26 28.72 15.71
C LYS A 189 18.42 30.24 15.74
N LYS A 190 17.41 31.00 15.29
CA LYS A 190 17.43 32.47 15.32
C LYS A 190 17.44 33.02 16.73
N ALA A 191 16.81 32.34 17.68
CA ALA A 191 16.82 32.71 19.10
C ALA A 191 18.14 32.32 19.82
N GLY A 192 19.07 31.67 19.15
CA GLY A 192 20.36 31.25 19.72
C GLY A 192 20.27 30.05 20.66
N LEU A 193 19.21 29.25 20.55
CA LEU A 193 19.09 28.02 21.33
C LEU A 193 20.04 26.94 20.82
N ASP A 194 20.52 26.09 21.70
CA ASP A 194 21.16 24.84 21.34
C ASP A 194 20.11 23.90 20.71
N LEU A 195 20.35 23.45 19.47
CA LEU A 195 19.37 22.73 18.69
C LEU A 195 19.17 21.29 19.16
N GLU A 196 20.19 20.65 19.73
CA GLU A 196 20.08 19.29 20.28
C GLU A 196 19.22 19.31 21.54
N ASN A 197 19.52 20.22 22.47
CA ASN A 197 18.72 20.41 23.69
C ASN A 197 17.27 20.80 23.34
N PHE A 198 17.07 21.63 22.33
CA PHE A 198 15.75 22.03 21.87
C PHE A 198 14.98 20.85 21.27
N PHE A 199 15.65 20.03 20.43
CA PHE A 199 15.07 18.81 19.90
C PHE A 199 14.58 17.87 21.01
N ASP A 200 15.43 17.60 22.00
CA ASP A 200 15.10 16.72 23.12
C ASP A 200 13.96 17.28 23.99
N ALA A 201 13.92 18.60 24.22
CA ALA A 201 12.84 19.25 24.96
C ALA A 201 11.50 19.09 24.25
N ILE A 202 11.44 19.28 22.93
CA ILE A 202 10.20 19.12 22.17
C ILE A 202 9.77 17.65 22.13
N ARG A 203 10.72 16.71 22.00
CA ARG A 203 10.45 15.27 21.97
C ARG A 203 9.66 14.76 23.18
N VAL A 204 9.85 15.36 24.35
CA VAL A 204 9.14 15.02 25.59
C VAL A 204 7.96 15.94 25.91
N SER A 205 7.68 16.90 25.07
CA SER A 205 6.63 17.89 25.23
C SER A 205 5.38 17.59 24.37
N ALA A 206 4.32 18.38 24.54
CA ALA A 206 3.11 18.32 23.74
C ALA A 206 3.33 18.66 22.25
N GLY A 207 4.47 19.24 21.89
CA GLY A 207 4.84 19.56 20.51
C GLY A 207 5.42 18.37 19.72
N ASN A 208 5.61 17.21 20.36
CA ASN A 208 6.16 16.03 19.71
C ASN A 208 5.25 15.50 18.59
N SER A 209 5.86 14.93 17.58
CA SER A 209 5.18 14.24 16.47
C SER A 209 6.11 13.23 15.81
N PHE A 210 5.53 12.28 15.06
CA PHE A 210 6.33 11.35 14.24
C PHE A 210 7.31 12.09 13.31
N ALA A 211 6.87 13.22 12.71
CA ALA A 211 7.72 14.05 11.87
C ALA A 211 8.88 14.67 12.67
N TRP A 212 8.62 15.12 13.91
CA TRP A 212 9.67 15.62 14.78
C TRP A 212 10.76 14.58 15.02
N GLU A 213 10.38 13.38 15.40
CA GLU A 213 11.34 12.31 15.74
C GLU A 213 12.11 11.76 14.54
N THR A 214 11.47 11.72 13.34
CA THR A 214 12.06 11.02 12.19
C THR A 214 12.64 11.95 11.12
N VAL A 215 12.25 13.22 11.08
CA VAL A 215 12.71 14.16 10.04
C VAL A 215 13.70 15.18 10.62
N VAL A 216 13.41 15.74 11.78
CA VAL A 216 14.26 16.78 12.38
C VAL A 216 15.73 16.34 12.59
N PRO A 217 16.04 15.11 13.02
CA PRO A 217 17.44 14.67 13.15
C PRO A 217 18.25 14.67 11.84
N HIS A 218 17.57 14.83 10.69
CA HIS A 218 18.21 14.83 9.36
C HIS A 218 18.20 16.20 8.68
N ILE A 219 17.71 17.25 9.35
CA ILE A 219 17.73 18.63 8.89
C ILE A 219 18.87 19.39 9.59
#